data_bdbe1474f2a2072b0d62df521a72928f
#
_entry.id   bdbe1474f2a2072b0d62df521a72928f
#
_cell.length_a   1.000
_cell.length_b   1.000
_cell.length_c   1.000
_cell.angle_alpha   90.00
_cell.angle_beta   90.00
_cell.angle_gamma   90.00
#
_symmetry.space_group_name_H-M   'P 1'
#
loop_
_entity.id
_entity.type
_entity.pdbx_description
1 polymer ?
#
loop_
_entity_poly.entity_id
_entity_poly.type
_entity_poly.pdbx_seq_one_letter_code
_entity_poly.pdbx_strand_id
1 'polypeptide(L)'
;MTITPASYTLETLGFDPSWQGAAIRAAFTLGGTLENFTLARVSAVHRTRYELLTCERGELIKLSAPLRPVENDYGEEEYPVVGDWVLTQPIPGTGGAAQPAEHKPLAILPRGSYLTRPSATRESADQPVAANVDMLCIVEPCFPEPSIGRIERYTALAHASGVQVALILTKGDLVTAEQLSSYRDSLAGGVDAVLAVCTDNGYDPAPVAELVAGRTAAFLGRSGAGKSTLVNALLNPGVDPREDSQEYQVQVTSTVRDADGKGRHTTTSRQMLVLPGAGESGAESSPGTVLIDTPGVRALAATSNSSAIDETFDDVSSYASACRYSDCSHGSEPGCAVQQALADGTLDPERFERYRRMMAESARLRLRSQEREYRQSNRAFTKANKTGRRTLMSIKGRAN
;
A
#
# COMPACT_ATOMS: atom_id res chain seq x y z
N MET A 1 3.12 -36.30 -16.18
CA MET A 1 3.54 -35.65 -14.94
C MET A 1 2.27 -35.18 -14.25
N THR A 2 1.93 -35.75 -13.12
CA THR A 2 0.74 -35.35 -12.34
C THR A 2 1.14 -34.07 -11.59
N ILE A 3 0.60 -32.92 -11.99
CA ILE A 3 0.79 -31.66 -11.28
C ILE A 3 0.03 -31.81 -9.97
N THR A 4 0.74 -31.92 -8.86
CA THR A 4 0.13 -31.86 -7.52
C THR A 4 -0.46 -30.44 -7.37
N PRO A 5 -1.75 -30.28 -7.03
CA PRO A 5 -2.30 -28.96 -6.84
C PRO A 5 -1.54 -28.25 -5.72
N ALA A 6 -1.16 -26.99 -5.95
CA ALA A 6 -0.49 -26.18 -4.95
C ALA A 6 -1.34 -26.14 -3.68
N SER A 7 -0.77 -26.48 -2.53
CA SER A 7 -1.46 -26.40 -1.24
C SER A 7 -1.31 -24.97 -0.71
N TYR A 8 -2.40 -24.24 -0.59
CA TYR A 8 -2.42 -22.89 -0.03
C TYR A 8 -2.47 -22.92 1.50
N THR A 9 -1.65 -22.08 2.13
CA THR A 9 -1.63 -21.85 3.58
C THR A 9 -1.79 -20.36 3.86
N LEU A 10 -1.92 -19.97 5.12
CA LEU A 10 -1.95 -18.54 5.47
C LEU A 10 -0.61 -17.86 5.14
N GLU A 11 0.51 -18.57 5.22
CA GLU A 11 1.82 -18.07 4.81
C GLU A 11 1.86 -17.77 3.30
N THR A 12 1.12 -18.52 2.49
CA THR A 12 0.94 -18.21 1.06
C THR A 12 0.24 -16.87 0.83
N LEU A 13 -0.60 -16.45 1.79
CA LEU A 13 -1.22 -15.13 1.81
C LEU A 13 -0.33 -14.07 2.47
N GLY A 14 0.92 -14.41 2.83
CA GLY A 14 1.87 -13.52 3.51
C GLY A 14 1.62 -13.39 5.02
N PHE A 15 1.03 -14.40 5.67
CA PHE A 15 0.92 -14.42 7.12
C PHE A 15 2.27 -14.77 7.73
N ASP A 16 2.79 -13.87 8.55
CA ASP A 16 4.01 -14.11 9.29
C ASP A 16 3.67 -14.67 10.69
N PRO A 17 4.39 -15.71 11.17
CA PRO A 17 4.17 -16.29 12.51
C PRO A 17 4.22 -15.26 13.65
N SER A 18 4.91 -14.13 13.50
CA SER A 18 4.92 -13.05 14.49
C SER A 18 3.51 -12.49 14.79
N TRP A 19 2.60 -12.55 13.82
CA TRP A 19 1.20 -12.13 14.01
C TRP A 19 0.35 -13.14 14.78
N GLN A 20 0.80 -14.39 14.96
CA GLN A 20 0.02 -15.41 15.67
C GLN A 20 -0.32 -14.97 17.10
N GLY A 21 0.63 -14.38 17.81
CA GLY A 21 0.40 -13.85 19.14
C GLY A 21 -0.64 -12.70 19.17
N ALA A 22 -0.66 -11.87 18.15
CA ALA A 22 -1.65 -10.80 18.01
C ALA A 22 -3.04 -11.37 17.71
N ALA A 23 -3.14 -12.38 16.84
CA ALA A 23 -4.39 -13.06 16.53
C ALA A 23 -4.99 -13.75 17.77
N ILE A 24 -4.15 -14.42 18.58
CA ILE A 24 -4.59 -15.06 19.85
C ILE A 24 -5.10 -13.99 20.82
N ARG A 25 -4.39 -12.88 21.01
CA ARG A 25 -4.84 -11.78 21.89
C ARG A 25 -6.16 -11.19 21.42
N ALA A 26 -6.30 -10.92 20.12
CA ALA A 26 -7.54 -10.40 19.57
C ALA A 26 -8.71 -11.37 19.74
N ALA A 27 -8.52 -12.68 19.55
CA ALA A 27 -9.53 -13.70 19.81
C ALA A 27 -9.95 -13.74 21.28
N PHE A 28 -8.99 -13.62 22.21
CA PHE A 28 -9.26 -13.56 23.65
C PHE A 28 -10.05 -12.30 24.03
N THR A 29 -9.71 -11.13 23.47
CA THR A 29 -10.45 -9.87 23.68
C THR A 29 -11.91 -10.00 23.20
N LEU A 30 -12.15 -10.78 22.15
CA LEU A 30 -13.48 -11.08 21.63
C LEU A 30 -14.22 -12.17 22.43
N GLY A 31 -13.63 -12.67 23.52
CA GLY A 31 -14.24 -13.66 24.43
C GLY A 31 -14.16 -15.11 23.93
N GLY A 32 -13.21 -15.44 23.05
CA GLY A 32 -13.03 -16.78 22.50
C GLY A 32 -11.58 -17.22 22.38
N THR A 33 -11.38 -18.36 21.73
CA THR A 33 -10.07 -18.85 21.26
C THR A 33 -9.94 -18.62 19.76
N LEU A 34 -8.73 -18.70 19.21
CA LEU A 34 -8.50 -18.49 17.78
C LEU A 34 -9.34 -19.45 16.90
N GLU A 35 -9.62 -20.66 17.38
CA GLU A 35 -10.44 -21.64 16.68
C GLU A 35 -11.90 -21.22 16.50
N ASN A 36 -12.38 -20.24 17.29
CA ASN A 36 -13.74 -19.71 17.16
C ASN A 36 -13.88 -18.69 16.02
N PHE A 37 -12.79 -18.31 15.38
CA PHE A 37 -12.72 -17.28 14.37
C PHE A 37 -12.03 -17.77 13.12
N THR A 38 -12.37 -17.18 11.98
CA THR A 38 -11.61 -17.34 10.73
C THR A 38 -10.64 -16.19 10.60
N LEU A 39 -9.35 -16.51 10.49
CA LEU A 39 -8.31 -15.53 10.15
C LEU A 39 -8.31 -15.36 8.63
N ALA A 40 -8.47 -14.13 8.16
CA ALA A 40 -8.57 -13.82 6.75
C ALA A 40 -7.82 -12.52 6.40
N ARG A 41 -7.36 -12.39 5.16
CA ARG A 41 -6.71 -11.19 4.63
C ARG A 41 -7.66 -10.44 3.71
N VAL A 42 -7.76 -9.12 3.86
CA VAL A 42 -8.62 -8.27 3.00
C VAL A 42 -8.00 -8.18 1.61
N SER A 43 -8.65 -8.77 0.62
CA SER A 43 -8.17 -8.79 -0.76
C SER A 43 -8.75 -7.68 -1.63
N ALA A 44 -9.96 -7.22 -1.35
CA ALA A 44 -10.54 -6.07 -2.04
C ALA A 44 -11.54 -5.32 -1.15
N VAL A 45 -11.69 -4.02 -1.41
CA VAL A 45 -12.67 -3.16 -0.75
C VAL A 45 -13.57 -2.54 -1.81
N HIS A 46 -14.86 -2.88 -1.76
CA HIS A 46 -15.89 -2.35 -2.63
C HIS A 46 -16.76 -1.32 -1.90
N ARG A 47 -17.72 -0.74 -2.60
CA ARG A 47 -18.61 0.30 -2.02
C ARG A 47 -19.48 -0.20 -0.85
N THR A 48 -19.81 -1.48 -0.84
CA THR A 48 -20.76 -2.07 0.12
C THR A 48 -20.22 -3.30 0.84
N ARG A 49 -19.10 -3.85 0.40
CA ARG A 49 -18.55 -5.11 0.91
C ARG A 49 -17.03 -5.18 0.83
N TYR A 50 -16.46 -6.06 1.65
CA TYR A 50 -15.10 -6.57 1.55
C TYR A 50 -15.09 -7.90 0.81
N GLU A 51 -14.00 -8.17 0.11
CA GLU A 51 -13.57 -9.51 -0.24
C GLU A 51 -12.41 -9.88 0.66
N LEU A 52 -12.47 -11.07 1.23
CA LEU A 52 -11.47 -11.60 2.14
C LEU A 52 -10.94 -12.91 1.56
N LEU A 53 -9.66 -13.21 1.80
CA LEU A 53 -9.04 -14.47 1.44
C LEU A 53 -8.60 -15.19 2.72
N THR A 54 -8.86 -16.48 2.78
CA THR A 54 -8.36 -17.40 3.80
C THR A 54 -7.97 -18.73 3.15
N CYS A 55 -7.35 -19.62 3.90
CA CYS A 55 -6.97 -20.94 3.43
C CYS A 55 -7.59 -22.01 4.33
N GLU A 56 -8.27 -22.97 3.71
CA GLU A 56 -8.84 -24.14 4.40
C GLU A 56 -8.49 -25.40 3.62
N ARG A 57 -7.96 -26.41 4.33
CA ARG A 57 -7.59 -27.72 3.76
C ARG A 57 -6.71 -27.65 2.50
N GLY A 58 -5.82 -26.65 2.45
CA GLY A 58 -4.94 -26.43 1.30
C GLY A 58 -5.59 -25.70 0.11
N GLU A 59 -6.82 -25.23 0.26
CA GLU A 59 -7.52 -24.46 -0.76
C GLU A 59 -7.64 -22.99 -0.37
N LEU A 60 -7.53 -22.11 -1.37
CA LEU A 60 -7.76 -20.68 -1.21
C LEU A 60 -9.26 -20.40 -1.21
N ILE A 61 -9.77 -19.89 -0.09
CA ILE A 61 -11.19 -19.59 0.08
C ILE A 61 -11.44 -18.09 0.03
N LYS A 62 -12.37 -17.69 -0.83
CA LYS A 62 -12.85 -16.32 -0.92
C LYS A 62 -14.12 -16.14 -0.11
N LEU A 63 -14.08 -15.21 0.84
CA LEU A 63 -15.20 -14.85 1.69
C LEU A 63 -15.71 -13.45 1.34
N SER A 64 -17.01 -13.22 1.53
CA SER A 64 -17.62 -11.89 1.42
C SER A 64 -17.99 -11.38 2.80
N ALA A 65 -17.82 -10.07 3.03
CA ALA A 65 -18.21 -9.42 4.26
C ALA A 65 -18.82 -8.04 3.98
N PRO A 66 -19.88 -7.61 4.71
CA PRO A 66 -20.42 -6.27 4.55
C PRO A 66 -19.40 -5.20 4.94
N LEU A 67 -19.41 -4.05 4.26
CA LEU A 67 -18.56 -2.92 4.58
C LEU A 67 -19.02 -2.28 5.88
N ARG A 68 -18.37 -2.65 6.98
CA ARG A 68 -18.61 -2.12 8.32
C ARG A 68 -17.28 -1.82 9.00
N PRO A 69 -17.23 -0.80 9.85
CA PRO A 69 -16.06 -0.58 10.69
C PRO A 69 -15.94 -1.69 11.72
N VAL A 70 -14.74 -1.83 12.23
CA VAL A 70 -14.38 -2.66 13.38
C VAL A 70 -13.95 -1.71 14.48
N GLU A 71 -14.36 -1.96 15.71
CA GLU A 71 -13.91 -1.20 16.87
C GLU A 71 -12.48 -1.64 17.24
N ASN A 72 -11.58 -0.69 17.36
CA ASN A 72 -10.20 -0.94 17.77
C ASN A 72 -10.09 -0.97 19.30
N ASP A 73 -8.90 -1.30 19.84
CA ASP A 73 -8.63 -1.38 21.28
C ASP A 73 -8.87 -0.06 22.05
N TYR A 74 -9.00 1.06 21.34
CA TYR A 74 -9.27 2.38 21.90
C TYR A 74 -10.77 2.77 21.84
N GLY A 75 -11.62 1.87 21.35
CA GLY A 75 -13.06 2.15 21.16
C GLY A 75 -13.38 3.03 19.95
N GLU A 76 -12.45 3.14 19.01
CA GLU A 76 -12.62 3.91 17.77
C GLU A 76 -13.02 2.97 16.63
N GLU A 77 -13.93 3.45 15.77
CA GLU A 77 -14.34 2.73 14.58
C GLU A 77 -13.29 2.88 13.45
N GLU A 78 -12.77 1.75 12.96
CA GLU A 78 -11.80 1.68 11.90
C GLU A 78 -12.28 0.75 10.78
N TYR A 79 -12.10 1.18 9.53
CA TYR A 79 -12.43 0.34 8.37
C TYR A 79 -11.21 -0.49 7.94
N PRO A 80 -11.36 -1.83 7.81
CA PRO A 80 -10.35 -2.67 7.18
C PRO A 80 -9.98 -2.16 5.77
N VAL A 81 -8.71 -2.28 5.41
CA VAL A 81 -8.18 -1.90 4.10
C VAL A 81 -7.52 -3.09 3.41
N VAL A 82 -7.26 -3.00 2.10
CA VAL A 82 -6.58 -4.08 1.36
C VAL A 82 -5.22 -4.37 2.01
N GLY A 83 -4.98 -5.65 2.27
CA GLY A 83 -3.78 -6.15 2.95
C GLY A 83 -3.94 -6.36 4.46
N ASP A 84 -4.99 -5.84 5.09
CA ASP A 84 -5.24 -6.08 6.52
C ASP A 84 -5.53 -7.55 6.82
N TRP A 85 -5.02 -8.01 7.95
CA TRP A 85 -5.42 -9.26 8.57
C TRP A 85 -6.56 -9.01 9.54
N VAL A 86 -7.63 -9.80 9.42
CA VAL A 86 -8.84 -9.66 10.23
C VAL A 86 -9.28 -10.99 10.82
N LEU A 87 -9.80 -10.96 12.05
CA LEU A 87 -10.58 -12.05 12.60
C LEU A 87 -12.05 -11.87 12.21
N THR A 88 -12.65 -12.92 11.69
CA THR A 88 -14.03 -12.92 11.23
C THR A 88 -14.82 -14.10 11.77
N GLN A 89 -16.15 -13.98 11.74
CA GLN A 89 -17.06 -15.09 11.97
C GLN A 89 -18.15 -15.11 10.89
N PRO A 90 -18.68 -16.30 10.54
CA PRO A 90 -19.82 -16.40 9.65
C PRO A 90 -21.05 -15.74 10.26
N ILE A 91 -21.84 -15.03 9.41
CA ILE A 91 -23.11 -14.44 9.82
C ILE A 91 -24.18 -15.52 9.73
N PRO A 92 -24.85 -15.88 10.86
CA PRO A 92 -25.90 -16.89 10.87
C PRO A 92 -27.05 -16.56 9.91
N GLY A 93 -27.49 -17.57 9.18
CA GLY A 93 -28.60 -17.40 8.23
C GLY A 93 -28.22 -16.78 6.88
N THR A 94 -26.95 -16.49 6.65
CA THR A 94 -26.43 -16.15 5.33
C THR A 94 -25.77 -17.39 4.72
N GLY A 95 -25.77 -17.48 3.39
CA GLY A 95 -25.24 -18.64 2.68
C GLY A 95 -26.30 -19.72 2.40
N GLY A 96 -25.97 -20.64 1.52
CA GLY A 96 -26.82 -21.75 1.07
C GLY A 96 -25.99 -22.80 0.30
N ALA A 97 -26.67 -23.77 -0.32
CA ALA A 97 -26.01 -24.88 -1.01
C ALA A 97 -25.01 -24.46 -2.12
N ALA A 98 -25.16 -23.25 -2.67
CA ALA A 98 -24.34 -22.73 -3.76
C ALA A 98 -23.49 -21.48 -3.41
N GLN A 99 -23.66 -20.92 -2.20
CA GLN A 99 -22.91 -19.73 -1.79
C GLN A 99 -22.42 -19.87 -0.36
N PRO A 100 -21.12 -19.55 -0.08
CA PRO A 100 -20.61 -19.51 1.28
C PRO A 100 -21.32 -18.46 2.12
N ALA A 101 -21.36 -18.64 3.43
CA ALA A 101 -21.89 -17.66 4.36
C ALA A 101 -21.11 -16.33 4.25
N GLU A 102 -21.82 -15.21 4.42
CA GLU A 102 -21.13 -13.93 4.61
C GLU A 102 -20.42 -13.93 5.97
N HIS A 103 -19.30 -13.27 6.04
CA HIS A 103 -18.52 -13.13 7.26
C HIS A 103 -18.62 -11.71 7.83
N LYS A 104 -18.50 -11.58 9.14
CA LYS A 104 -18.41 -10.29 9.83
C LYS A 104 -16.97 -10.09 10.33
N PRO A 105 -16.23 -9.07 9.88
CA PRO A 105 -14.97 -8.68 10.52
C PRO A 105 -15.23 -8.21 11.96
N LEU A 106 -14.44 -8.70 12.89
CA LEU A 106 -14.59 -8.43 14.33
C LEU A 106 -13.36 -7.76 14.94
N ALA A 107 -12.17 -8.05 14.41
CA ALA A 107 -10.93 -7.38 14.81
C ALA A 107 -10.02 -7.21 13.61
N ILE A 108 -9.24 -6.12 13.59
CA ILE A 108 -8.12 -5.90 12.68
C ILE A 108 -6.86 -6.21 13.47
N LEU A 109 -5.97 -7.05 12.94
CA LEU A 109 -4.68 -7.30 13.57
C LEU A 109 -3.76 -6.07 13.42
N PRO A 110 -2.79 -5.88 14.33
CA PRO A 110 -1.80 -4.80 14.22
C PRO A 110 -1.13 -4.80 12.85
N ARG A 111 -1.02 -3.63 12.24
CA ARG A 111 -0.39 -3.44 10.94
C ARG A 111 1.11 -3.33 11.09
N GLY A 112 1.86 -4.06 10.28
CA GLY A 112 3.31 -3.90 10.14
C GLY A 112 3.67 -2.64 9.35
N SER A 113 2.86 -2.31 8.33
CA SER A 113 2.98 -1.08 7.56
C SER A 113 1.59 -0.56 7.16
N TYR A 114 1.48 0.76 6.94
CA TYR A 114 0.22 1.38 6.55
C TYR A 114 0.45 2.52 5.57
N LEU A 115 0.24 2.23 4.29
CA LEU A 115 0.36 3.20 3.22
C LEU A 115 -0.89 4.07 3.18
N THR A 116 -0.74 5.37 3.40
CA THR A 116 -1.83 6.35 3.32
C THR A 116 -1.46 7.46 2.36
N ARG A 117 -2.44 8.04 1.69
CA ARG A 117 -2.27 9.25 0.90
C ARG A 117 -3.04 10.40 1.53
N PRO A 118 -2.49 11.61 1.54
CA PRO A 118 -3.23 12.79 1.93
C PRO A 118 -4.50 12.96 1.09
N SER A 119 -5.60 13.31 1.76
CA SER A 119 -6.84 13.59 1.06
C SER A 119 -6.75 14.89 0.24
N ALA A 120 -7.38 14.91 -0.92
CA ALA A 120 -7.48 16.11 -1.75
C ALA A 120 -8.34 17.22 -1.09
N THR A 121 -9.23 16.86 -0.17
CA THR A 121 -10.13 17.81 0.51
C THR A 121 -9.61 18.15 1.89
N ARG A 122 -9.87 19.40 2.34
CA ARG A 122 -9.48 19.87 3.70
C ARG A 122 -10.20 19.14 4.84
N GLU A 123 -11.30 18.47 4.55
CA GLU A 123 -12.19 17.89 5.56
C GLU A 123 -12.06 16.37 5.69
N SER A 124 -11.46 15.71 4.71
CA SER A 124 -11.31 14.26 4.72
C SER A 124 -10.00 13.82 5.38
N ALA A 125 -10.07 12.72 6.12
CA ALA A 125 -8.90 12.02 6.65
C ALA A 125 -8.01 11.51 5.51
N ASP A 126 -6.77 11.17 5.82
CA ASP A 126 -5.88 10.53 4.87
C ASP A 126 -6.53 9.25 4.34
N GLN A 127 -6.39 9.02 3.06
CA GLN A 127 -7.01 7.87 2.41
C GLN A 127 -6.05 6.68 2.46
N PRO A 128 -6.46 5.55 3.05
CA PRO A 128 -5.62 4.37 3.07
C PRO A 128 -5.40 3.84 1.64
N VAL A 129 -4.19 3.41 1.37
CA VAL A 129 -3.80 2.77 0.10
C VAL A 129 -3.74 1.26 0.28
N ALA A 130 -2.93 0.79 1.22
CA ALA A 130 -2.79 -0.62 1.56
C ALA A 130 -2.16 -0.76 2.95
N ALA A 131 -2.30 -1.96 3.54
CA ALA A 131 -1.66 -2.33 4.79
C ALA A 131 -0.80 -3.58 4.62
N ASN A 132 0.15 -3.78 5.54
CA ASN A 132 1.03 -4.95 5.57
C ASN A 132 1.76 -5.19 4.24
N VAL A 133 2.31 -4.10 3.71
CA VAL A 133 3.13 -4.07 2.49
C VAL A 133 4.59 -4.11 2.91
N ASP A 134 5.37 -5.00 2.31
CA ASP A 134 6.81 -5.13 2.56
C ASP A 134 7.62 -4.25 1.59
N MET A 135 7.12 -4.10 0.35
CA MET A 135 7.81 -3.37 -0.71
C MET A 135 6.86 -2.55 -1.56
N LEU A 136 7.22 -1.31 -1.82
CA LEU A 136 6.57 -0.43 -2.78
C LEU A 136 7.31 -0.45 -4.12
N CYS A 137 6.68 -0.99 -5.15
CA CYS A 137 7.18 -1.02 -6.52
C CYS A 137 6.67 0.20 -7.29
N ILE A 138 7.55 1.17 -7.53
CA ILE A 138 7.25 2.37 -8.34
C ILE A 138 7.45 2.01 -9.80
N VAL A 139 6.38 2.02 -10.59
CA VAL A 139 6.42 1.69 -12.01
C VAL A 139 6.41 2.99 -12.82
N GLU A 140 7.52 3.26 -13.47
CA GLU A 140 7.73 4.49 -14.24
C GLU A 140 8.21 4.15 -15.66
N PRO A 141 7.61 4.72 -16.71
CA PRO A 141 8.07 4.47 -18.08
C PRO A 141 9.29 5.31 -18.41
N CYS A 142 10.20 4.77 -19.22
CA CYS A 142 11.33 5.51 -19.77
C CYS A 142 10.91 6.52 -20.87
N PHE A 143 9.74 6.28 -21.49
CA PHE A 143 9.17 7.20 -22.48
C PHE A 143 7.68 7.50 -22.22
N PRO A 144 7.28 8.79 -22.14
CA PRO A 144 8.16 9.97 -22.05
C PRO A 144 9.05 9.92 -20.81
N GLU A 145 10.05 10.79 -20.76
CA GLU A 145 11.06 10.83 -19.71
C GLU A 145 10.52 10.60 -18.30
N PRO A 146 11.22 9.82 -17.46
CA PRO A 146 10.80 9.54 -16.10
C PRO A 146 10.61 10.80 -15.27
N SER A 147 9.55 10.84 -14.47
CA SER A 147 9.26 11.99 -13.63
C SER A 147 9.93 11.84 -12.25
N ILE A 148 11.10 12.45 -12.09
CA ILE A 148 11.89 12.42 -10.85
C ILE A 148 11.03 12.84 -9.65
N GLY A 149 10.35 13.98 -9.73
CA GLY A 149 9.52 14.45 -8.61
C GLY A 149 8.33 13.55 -8.25
N ARG A 150 7.89 12.66 -9.14
CA ARG A 150 6.89 11.63 -8.82
C ARG A 150 7.54 10.45 -8.11
N ILE A 151 8.71 10.01 -8.60
CA ILE A 151 9.48 8.94 -7.96
C ILE A 151 9.80 9.36 -6.53
N GLU A 152 10.38 10.53 -6.30
CA GLU A 152 10.69 11.09 -4.99
C GLU A 152 9.47 11.13 -4.05
N ARG A 153 8.27 11.49 -4.54
CA ARG A 153 7.04 11.49 -3.74
C ARG A 153 6.61 10.09 -3.31
N TYR A 154 6.74 9.10 -4.19
CA TYR A 154 6.41 7.72 -3.86
C TYR A 154 7.42 7.12 -2.91
N THR A 155 8.70 7.45 -3.09
CA THR A 155 9.79 7.07 -2.18
C THR A 155 9.54 7.62 -0.78
N ALA A 156 9.27 8.92 -0.64
CA ALA A 156 8.94 9.54 0.65
C ALA A 156 7.68 8.93 1.30
N LEU A 157 6.69 8.49 0.51
CA LEU A 157 5.52 7.79 1.03
C LEU A 157 5.90 6.43 1.62
N ALA A 158 6.76 5.67 0.95
CA ALA A 158 7.23 4.37 1.41
C ALA A 158 8.06 4.51 2.69
N HIS A 159 9.04 5.40 2.72
CA HIS A 159 9.83 5.70 3.91
C HIS A 159 8.96 6.13 5.10
N ALA A 160 7.93 6.96 4.87
CA ALA A 160 6.98 7.34 5.92
C ALA A 160 6.22 6.15 6.52
N SER A 161 6.12 5.06 5.80
CA SER A 161 5.42 3.83 6.20
C SER A 161 6.36 2.70 6.59
N GLY A 162 7.69 2.93 6.59
CA GLY A 162 8.72 1.91 6.88
C GLY A 162 8.78 0.79 5.83
N VAL A 163 8.48 1.09 4.56
CA VAL A 163 8.36 0.13 3.46
C VAL A 163 9.54 0.28 2.51
N GLN A 164 10.15 -0.83 2.10
CA GLN A 164 11.21 -0.83 1.08
C GLN A 164 10.70 -0.33 -0.28
N VAL A 165 11.58 0.25 -1.10
CA VAL A 165 11.24 0.89 -2.37
C VAL A 165 12.01 0.28 -3.53
N ALA A 166 11.29 -0.16 -4.56
CA ALA A 166 11.89 -0.53 -5.83
C ALA A 166 11.35 0.37 -6.96
N LEU A 167 12.26 0.87 -7.79
CA LEU A 167 11.90 1.55 -9.03
C LEU A 167 11.96 0.58 -10.19
N ILE A 168 10.85 0.43 -10.90
CA ILE A 168 10.72 -0.46 -12.05
C ILE A 168 10.53 0.39 -13.29
N LEU A 169 11.55 0.43 -14.13
CA LEU A 169 11.55 1.13 -15.40
C LEU A 169 10.91 0.23 -16.47
N THR A 170 9.89 0.78 -17.13
CA THR A 170 9.18 0.14 -18.25
C THR A 170 9.44 0.90 -19.54
N LYS A 171 9.07 0.31 -20.69
CA LYS A 171 9.25 0.93 -22.01
C LYS A 171 10.69 1.37 -22.29
N GLY A 172 11.67 0.63 -21.78
CA GLY A 172 13.08 0.88 -22.02
C GLY A 172 13.49 0.60 -23.47
N ASP A 173 12.68 -0.19 -24.20
CA ASP A 173 12.77 -0.43 -25.63
C ASP A 173 12.47 0.82 -26.50
N LEU A 174 11.95 1.88 -25.91
CA LEU A 174 11.67 3.16 -26.58
C LEU A 174 12.76 4.23 -26.38
N VAL A 175 13.85 3.88 -25.71
CA VAL A 175 15.01 4.74 -25.45
C VAL A 175 16.31 4.01 -25.77
N THR A 176 17.42 4.72 -25.92
CA THR A 176 18.70 4.06 -26.17
C THR A 176 19.26 3.39 -24.92
N ALA A 177 20.16 2.41 -25.08
CA ALA A 177 20.80 1.73 -23.98
C ALA A 177 21.56 2.68 -23.05
N GLU A 178 22.18 3.73 -23.60
CA GLU A 178 22.88 4.78 -22.85
C GLU A 178 21.89 5.61 -22.01
N GLN A 179 20.72 5.96 -22.59
CA GLN A 179 19.67 6.68 -21.85
C GLN A 179 19.09 5.82 -20.72
N LEU A 180 18.84 4.53 -20.98
CA LEU A 180 18.36 3.61 -19.96
C LEU A 180 19.35 3.45 -18.82
N SER A 181 20.66 3.30 -19.13
CA SER A 181 21.71 3.27 -18.11
C SER A 181 21.76 4.57 -17.31
N SER A 182 21.72 5.72 -17.98
CA SER A 182 21.69 7.03 -17.32
C SER A 182 20.50 7.18 -16.36
N TYR A 183 19.31 6.70 -16.75
CA TYR A 183 18.14 6.71 -15.86
C TYR A 183 18.34 5.80 -14.64
N ARG A 184 18.89 4.59 -14.83
CA ARG A 184 19.19 3.69 -13.71
C ARG A 184 20.13 4.32 -12.70
N ASP A 185 21.19 4.98 -13.17
CA ASP A 185 22.20 5.60 -12.33
C ASP A 185 21.66 6.86 -11.62
N SER A 186 20.97 7.73 -12.36
CA SER A 186 20.46 9.00 -11.82
C SER A 186 19.25 8.86 -10.88
N LEU A 187 18.48 7.76 -11.01
CA LEU A 187 17.27 7.51 -10.22
C LEU A 187 17.49 6.52 -9.07
N ALA A 188 18.72 6.05 -8.85
CA ALA A 188 19.04 5.12 -7.77
C ALA A 188 19.00 5.77 -6.37
N GLY A 189 19.07 7.10 -6.28
CA GLY A 189 19.07 7.80 -5.00
C GLY A 189 17.75 7.65 -4.24
N GLY A 190 17.83 7.14 -3.01
CA GLY A 190 16.70 6.99 -2.11
C GLY A 190 15.79 5.77 -2.39
N VAL A 191 16.17 4.85 -3.30
CA VAL A 191 15.45 3.60 -3.56
C VAL A 191 16.38 2.39 -3.32
N ASP A 192 15.82 1.26 -2.88
CA ASP A 192 16.58 0.05 -2.56
C ASP A 192 17.00 -0.73 -3.81
N ALA A 193 16.23 -0.59 -4.90
CA ALA A 193 16.54 -1.26 -6.17
C ALA A 193 16.00 -0.47 -7.38
N VAL A 194 16.75 -0.54 -8.51
CA VAL A 194 16.31 -0.04 -9.81
C VAL A 194 16.38 -1.15 -10.84
N LEU A 195 15.24 -1.57 -11.38
CA LEU A 195 15.12 -2.63 -12.37
C LEU A 195 14.50 -2.09 -13.67
N ALA A 196 14.87 -2.71 -14.79
CA ALA A 196 14.22 -2.45 -16.09
C ALA A 196 13.65 -3.76 -16.62
N VAL A 197 12.37 -3.77 -16.99
CA VAL A 197 11.65 -4.98 -17.42
C VAL A 197 11.44 -5.04 -18.94
N CYS A 198 11.65 -3.94 -19.65
CA CYS A 198 11.53 -3.85 -21.09
C CYS A 198 12.78 -3.18 -21.64
N THR A 199 13.56 -3.92 -22.43
CA THR A 199 14.81 -3.48 -23.05
C THR A 199 14.84 -3.91 -24.49
N ASP A 200 15.89 -3.55 -25.24
CA ASP A 200 16.11 -3.99 -26.62
C ASP A 200 16.15 -5.55 -26.74
N ASN A 201 16.47 -6.24 -25.65
CA ASN A 201 16.50 -7.71 -25.61
C ASN A 201 15.13 -8.36 -25.36
N GLY A 202 14.08 -7.57 -25.17
CA GLY A 202 12.72 -8.05 -24.94
C GLY A 202 12.14 -7.63 -23.61
N TYR A 203 11.04 -8.29 -23.22
CA TYR A 203 10.34 -8.09 -21.97
C TYR A 203 10.71 -9.19 -20.98
N ASP A 204 11.38 -8.83 -19.88
CA ASP A 204 11.80 -9.78 -18.85
C ASP A 204 11.29 -9.34 -17.45
N PRO A 205 10.27 -10.01 -16.91
CA PRO A 205 9.76 -9.75 -15.56
C PRO A 205 10.53 -10.51 -14.46
N ALA A 206 11.44 -11.45 -14.79
CA ALA A 206 12.09 -12.34 -13.84
C ALA A 206 12.84 -11.59 -12.72
N PRO A 207 13.62 -10.50 -12.98
CA PRO A 207 14.27 -9.77 -11.92
C PRO A 207 13.29 -9.14 -10.91
N VAL A 208 12.09 -8.75 -11.38
CA VAL A 208 11.04 -8.22 -10.49
C VAL A 208 10.40 -9.37 -9.70
N ALA A 209 10.16 -10.53 -10.34
CA ALA A 209 9.62 -11.71 -9.68
C ALA A 209 10.53 -12.16 -8.53
N GLU A 210 11.85 -12.20 -8.75
CA GLU A 210 12.85 -12.52 -7.73
C GLU A 210 12.86 -11.48 -6.59
N LEU A 211 12.79 -10.20 -6.93
CA LEU A 211 12.80 -9.11 -5.94
C LEU A 211 11.59 -9.17 -5.00
N VAL A 212 10.41 -9.49 -5.53
CA VAL A 212 9.16 -9.54 -4.74
C VAL A 212 8.86 -10.92 -4.16
N ALA A 213 9.70 -11.92 -4.41
CA ALA A 213 9.49 -13.29 -3.93
C ALA A 213 9.30 -13.34 -2.41
N GLY A 214 8.23 -14.00 -1.95
CA GLY A 214 7.90 -14.13 -0.53
C GLY A 214 7.47 -12.83 0.17
N ARG A 215 7.13 -11.81 -0.57
CA ARG A 215 6.77 -10.47 -0.05
C ARG A 215 5.38 -10.04 -0.47
N THR A 216 4.81 -9.11 0.28
CA THR A 216 3.66 -8.32 -0.15
C THR A 216 4.16 -7.07 -0.86
N ALA A 217 4.02 -7.00 -2.17
CA ALA A 217 4.46 -5.88 -2.99
C ALA A 217 3.27 -5.04 -3.49
N ALA A 218 3.29 -3.73 -3.25
CA ALA A 218 2.30 -2.80 -3.79
C ALA A 218 2.87 -2.08 -5.02
N PHE A 219 2.08 -1.99 -6.10
CA PHE A 219 2.49 -1.35 -7.35
C PHE A 219 1.85 0.03 -7.50
N LEU A 220 2.68 1.07 -7.57
CA LEU A 220 2.28 2.44 -7.84
C LEU A 220 2.87 2.96 -9.16
N GLY A 221 2.16 3.84 -9.81
CA GLY A 221 2.62 4.50 -11.03
C GLY A 221 1.44 5.14 -11.79
N ARG A 222 1.73 6.04 -12.71
CA ARG A 222 0.70 6.73 -13.50
C ARG A 222 -0.08 5.75 -14.39
N SER A 223 -1.25 6.16 -14.86
CA SER A 223 -1.97 5.44 -15.91
C SER A 223 -1.09 5.34 -17.16
N GLY A 224 -1.04 4.14 -17.75
CA GLY A 224 -0.19 3.88 -18.93
C GLY A 224 1.30 3.69 -18.63
N ALA A 225 1.71 3.60 -17.35
CA ALA A 225 3.09 3.29 -16.97
C ALA A 225 3.48 1.82 -17.18
N GLY A 226 2.55 0.94 -17.53
CA GLY A 226 2.84 -0.49 -17.72
C GLY A 226 2.59 -1.38 -16.50
N LYS A 227 1.98 -0.85 -15.41
CA LYS A 227 1.68 -1.64 -14.20
C LYS A 227 0.90 -2.93 -14.49
N SER A 228 -0.24 -2.81 -15.15
CA SER A 228 -1.09 -3.98 -15.44
C SER A 228 -0.37 -4.98 -16.35
N THR A 229 0.43 -4.50 -17.29
CA THR A 229 1.27 -5.34 -18.14
C THR A 229 2.29 -6.12 -17.30
N LEU A 230 2.97 -5.43 -16.37
CA LEU A 230 3.93 -6.05 -15.47
C LEU A 230 3.25 -7.07 -14.53
N VAL A 231 2.15 -6.69 -13.90
CA VAL A 231 1.40 -7.59 -13.00
C VAL A 231 0.92 -8.83 -13.76
N ASN A 232 0.43 -8.68 -14.99
CA ASN A 232 0.03 -9.81 -15.84
C ASN A 232 1.21 -10.70 -16.19
N ALA A 233 2.38 -10.14 -16.50
CA ALA A 233 3.58 -10.92 -16.78
C ALA A 233 4.08 -11.71 -15.57
N LEU A 234 3.98 -11.12 -14.37
CA LEU A 234 4.31 -11.81 -13.11
C LEU A 234 3.33 -12.94 -12.79
N LEU A 235 2.04 -12.79 -13.16
CA LEU A 235 1.02 -13.81 -12.97
C LEU A 235 1.11 -14.94 -14.00
N ASN A 236 1.67 -14.67 -15.19
CA ASN A 236 1.75 -15.62 -16.31
C ASN A 236 3.20 -15.73 -16.81
N PRO A 237 4.11 -16.35 -16.03
CA PRO A 237 5.50 -16.46 -16.42
C PRO A 237 5.64 -17.23 -17.74
N GLY A 238 6.51 -16.74 -18.63
CA GLY A 238 6.80 -17.33 -19.93
C GLY A 238 5.90 -16.86 -21.08
N VAL A 239 4.97 -15.95 -20.84
CA VAL A 239 4.14 -15.34 -21.89
C VAL A 239 4.53 -13.87 -22.05
N ASP A 240 4.89 -13.44 -23.28
CA ASP A 240 5.20 -12.04 -23.55
C ASP A 240 3.91 -11.21 -23.49
N PRO A 241 3.81 -10.26 -22.56
CA PRO A 241 2.59 -9.46 -22.40
C PRO A 241 2.33 -8.47 -23.54
N ARG A 242 3.23 -8.37 -24.52
CA ARG A 242 3.10 -7.52 -25.71
C ARG A 242 2.46 -8.25 -26.89
N GLU A 243 2.42 -9.58 -26.86
CA GLU A 243 1.72 -10.37 -27.87
C GLU A 243 0.21 -10.23 -27.65
N ASP A 244 -0.47 -9.70 -28.68
CA ASP A 244 -1.90 -9.31 -28.65
C ASP A 244 -2.79 -10.57 -28.71
N SER A 245 -2.85 -11.31 -27.60
CA SER A 245 -3.76 -12.45 -27.47
C SER A 245 -4.92 -12.06 -26.56
N GLN A 246 -6.15 -12.19 -27.09
CA GLN A 246 -7.40 -12.01 -26.34
C GLN A 246 -7.53 -12.95 -25.11
N GLU A 247 -6.57 -13.83 -24.87
CA GLU A 247 -6.47 -14.73 -23.72
C GLU A 247 -5.75 -14.12 -22.51
N TYR A 248 -5.17 -12.91 -22.62
CA TYR A 248 -4.62 -12.16 -21.48
C TYR A 248 -5.69 -11.62 -20.53
N GLN A 249 -6.62 -12.45 -20.21
CA GLN A 249 -7.48 -12.21 -19.08
C GLN A 249 -6.80 -12.83 -17.87
N VAL A 250 -6.41 -11.94 -16.93
CA VAL A 250 -5.97 -12.32 -15.60
C VAL A 250 -6.68 -13.61 -15.18
N GLN A 251 -5.99 -14.74 -15.21
CA GLN A 251 -6.41 -15.90 -14.44
C GLN A 251 -6.14 -15.56 -12.95
N VAL A 252 -6.81 -14.53 -12.46
CA VAL A 252 -7.14 -14.51 -11.04
C VAL A 252 -7.89 -15.81 -10.84
N THR A 253 -7.30 -16.72 -10.08
CA THR A 253 -7.85 -18.04 -9.71
C THR A 253 -9.33 -18.10 -10.03
N SER A 254 -9.66 -18.85 -11.04
CA SER A 254 -10.87 -18.80 -11.86
C SER A 254 -12.16 -19.23 -11.16
N THR A 255 -12.41 -18.73 -9.97
CA THR A 255 -13.63 -19.05 -9.25
C THR A 255 -14.64 -17.92 -9.14
N VAL A 256 -14.34 -16.70 -9.58
CA VAL A 256 -15.40 -15.66 -9.59
C VAL A 256 -15.17 -14.65 -10.72
N ARG A 257 -15.63 -14.99 -11.92
CA ARG A 257 -16.17 -13.99 -12.83
C ARG A 257 -17.67 -14.07 -12.72
N ASP A 258 -18.25 -13.15 -11.98
CA ASP A 258 -19.65 -12.83 -12.17
C ASP A 258 -19.85 -12.29 -13.58
N ALA A 259 -20.81 -12.90 -14.27
CA ALA A 259 -21.22 -12.64 -15.62
C ALA A 259 -21.84 -11.23 -15.75
N ASP A 260 -21.01 -10.21 -15.90
CA ASP A 260 -21.42 -8.93 -16.46
C ASP A 260 -20.52 -8.58 -17.63
N GLY A 261 -20.91 -9.12 -18.78
CA GLY A 261 -20.27 -8.92 -20.07
C GLY A 261 -20.35 -7.48 -20.56
N LYS A 262 -19.51 -6.59 -20.04
CA LYS A 262 -19.19 -5.32 -20.67
C LYS A 262 -17.69 -5.03 -20.48
N GLY A 263 -16.93 -5.43 -21.47
CA GLY A 263 -15.52 -5.02 -21.63
C GLY A 263 -15.40 -3.52 -21.73
N ARG A 264 -14.90 -2.91 -20.65
CA ARG A 264 -14.23 -1.61 -20.67
C ARG A 264 -13.24 -1.57 -19.52
N HIS A 265 -11.96 -1.68 -19.87
CA HIS A 265 -10.83 -1.65 -18.94
C HIS A 265 -10.80 -0.34 -18.16
N THR A 266 -11.32 -0.37 -16.96
CA THR A 266 -10.95 0.58 -15.92
C THR A 266 -11.06 -0.17 -14.60
N THR A 267 -9.97 -0.83 -14.19
CA THR A 267 -9.83 -1.39 -12.85
C THR A 267 -9.94 -0.22 -11.86
N THR A 268 -11.11 -0.03 -11.26
CA THR A 268 -11.39 1.08 -10.33
C THR A 268 -11.24 0.65 -8.87
N SER A 269 -11.06 -0.64 -8.61
CA SER A 269 -10.89 -1.21 -7.26
C SER A 269 -9.45 -1.69 -7.05
N ARG A 270 -8.92 -1.46 -5.84
CA ARG A 270 -7.66 -2.05 -5.39
C ARG A 270 -7.89 -3.53 -5.15
N GLN A 271 -6.99 -4.36 -5.65
CA GLN A 271 -7.12 -5.80 -5.53
C GLN A 271 -5.78 -6.43 -5.16
N MET A 272 -5.85 -7.39 -4.24
CA MET A 272 -4.75 -8.25 -3.87
C MET A 272 -4.76 -9.50 -4.75
N LEU A 273 -3.61 -9.85 -5.28
CA LEU A 273 -3.39 -11.01 -6.13
C LEU A 273 -2.32 -11.88 -5.47
N VAL A 274 -2.53 -13.18 -5.44
CA VAL A 274 -1.55 -14.14 -4.92
C VAL A 274 -0.85 -14.77 -6.12
N LEU A 275 0.47 -14.63 -6.19
CA LEU A 275 1.24 -15.34 -7.21
C LEU A 275 1.27 -16.82 -6.85
N PRO A 276 1.09 -17.73 -7.83
CA PRO A 276 1.34 -19.14 -7.62
C PRO A 276 2.80 -19.27 -7.15
N GLY A 277 2.99 -19.87 -5.99
CA GLY A 277 4.32 -19.98 -5.41
C GLY A 277 5.27 -20.72 -6.30
N ALA A 278 6.52 -20.31 -6.35
CA ALA A 278 7.63 -21.07 -6.91
C ALA A 278 7.91 -22.39 -6.14
N GLY A 279 6.93 -22.89 -5.39
CA GLY A 279 6.99 -24.10 -4.57
C GLY A 279 6.87 -25.42 -5.33
N GLU A 280 7.05 -25.47 -6.64
CA GLU A 280 7.06 -26.73 -7.42
C GLU A 280 8.34 -27.55 -7.25
N SER A 281 9.31 -27.11 -6.51
CA SER A 281 10.54 -27.88 -6.23
C SER A 281 10.66 -28.31 -4.76
N GLY A 282 9.62 -28.93 -4.19
CA GLY A 282 9.77 -29.79 -2.99
C GLY A 282 10.36 -29.13 -1.72
N ALA A 283 10.54 -27.83 -1.67
CA ALA A 283 10.97 -27.11 -0.49
C ALA A 283 9.74 -26.68 0.34
N GLU A 284 9.68 -27.16 1.58
CA GLU A 284 8.66 -26.84 2.55
C GLU A 284 8.44 -25.34 2.65
N SER A 285 7.19 -24.90 2.43
CA SER A 285 6.60 -23.57 2.75
C SER A 285 7.50 -22.35 2.58
N SER A 286 7.82 -21.98 1.33
CA SER A 286 8.26 -20.62 1.05
C SER A 286 7.07 -19.67 1.21
N PRO A 287 7.24 -18.49 1.88
CA PRO A 287 6.18 -17.50 1.97
C PRO A 287 5.68 -17.13 0.57
N GLY A 288 4.36 -17.05 0.42
CA GLY A 288 3.76 -16.71 -0.87
C GLY A 288 4.02 -15.25 -1.25
N THR A 289 4.09 -14.99 -2.54
CA THR A 289 4.21 -13.63 -3.05
C THR A 289 2.83 -13.03 -3.26
N VAL A 290 2.59 -11.88 -2.68
CA VAL A 290 1.32 -11.16 -2.75
C VAL A 290 1.53 -9.83 -3.47
N LEU A 291 0.76 -9.58 -4.52
CA LEU A 291 0.77 -8.32 -5.24
C LEU A 291 -0.48 -7.52 -4.91
N ILE A 292 -0.33 -6.22 -4.63
CA ILE A 292 -1.45 -5.30 -4.47
C ILE A 292 -1.41 -4.31 -5.64
N ASP A 293 -2.35 -4.48 -6.58
CA ASP A 293 -2.54 -3.50 -7.64
C ASP A 293 -3.36 -2.33 -7.11
N THR A 294 -2.79 -1.14 -7.24
CA THR A 294 -3.42 0.10 -6.79
C THR A 294 -3.77 0.98 -7.99
N PRO A 295 -4.86 0.67 -8.72
CA PRO A 295 -5.26 1.44 -9.88
C PRO A 295 -5.65 2.87 -9.49
N GLY A 296 -5.27 3.84 -10.32
CA GLY A 296 -5.80 5.20 -10.23
C GLY A 296 -5.25 6.10 -9.11
N VAL A 297 -4.11 5.77 -8.50
CA VAL A 297 -3.41 6.69 -7.58
C VAL A 297 -2.75 7.80 -8.39
N ARG A 298 -3.58 8.76 -8.89
CA ARG A 298 -3.16 9.79 -9.86
C ARG A 298 -2.38 10.95 -9.25
N ALA A 299 -2.54 11.20 -7.96
CA ALA A 299 -1.84 12.30 -7.28
C ALA A 299 -1.59 11.88 -5.84
N LEU A 300 -0.36 11.51 -5.54
CA LEU A 300 0.10 11.52 -4.16
C LEU A 300 0.61 12.92 -3.87
N ALA A 301 -0.01 13.57 -2.90
CA ALA A 301 0.60 14.70 -2.23
C ALA A 301 1.82 14.19 -1.46
N ALA A 302 2.75 15.07 -1.12
CA ALA A 302 3.85 14.73 -0.23
C ALA A 302 3.31 14.17 1.09
N THR A 303 4.10 13.31 1.73
CA THR A 303 3.80 12.85 3.09
C THR A 303 3.85 14.02 4.08
N SER A 304 3.07 13.95 5.17
CA SER A 304 3.22 14.87 6.29
C SER A 304 4.45 14.56 7.16
N ASN A 305 5.14 13.45 6.92
CA ASN A 305 6.34 13.03 7.64
C ASN A 305 7.59 13.67 7.02
N SER A 306 8.18 14.66 7.70
CA SER A 306 9.40 15.33 7.22
C SER A 306 10.64 14.43 7.27
N SER A 307 10.74 13.51 8.26
CA SER A 307 11.89 12.60 8.35
C SER A 307 11.96 11.66 7.15
N ALA A 308 10.82 11.22 6.63
CA ALA A 308 10.77 10.40 5.42
C ALA A 308 11.19 11.19 4.15
N ILE A 309 10.95 12.50 4.14
CA ILE A 309 11.46 13.38 3.09
C ILE A 309 12.99 13.53 3.22
N ASP A 310 13.50 13.74 4.45
CA ASP A 310 14.93 13.82 4.71
C ASP A 310 15.67 12.52 4.33
N GLU A 311 15.06 11.37 4.54
CA GLU A 311 15.57 10.06 4.11
C GLU A 311 15.57 9.91 2.58
N THR A 312 14.53 10.39 1.92
CA THR A 312 14.44 10.39 0.44
C THR A 312 15.47 11.32 -0.20
N PHE A 313 15.85 12.39 0.50
CA PHE A 313 16.82 13.39 0.08
C PHE A 313 18.04 13.37 1.04
N ASP A 314 18.60 12.17 1.26
CA ASP A 314 19.71 11.95 2.19
C ASP A 314 20.96 12.75 1.80
N ASP A 315 21.17 12.99 0.51
CA ASP A 315 22.19 13.89 -0.03
C ASP A 315 22.01 15.33 0.49
N VAL A 316 20.80 15.87 0.45
CA VAL A 316 20.49 17.21 0.96
C VAL A 316 20.58 17.25 2.48
N SER A 317 20.00 16.26 3.19
CA SER A 317 19.99 16.20 4.65
C SER A 317 21.38 15.98 5.24
N SER A 318 22.28 15.31 4.52
CA SER A 318 23.70 15.20 4.89
C SER A 318 24.38 16.57 4.94
N TYR A 319 24.18 17.42 3.92
CA TYR A 319 24.69 18.80 3.97
C TYR A 319 23.98 19.63 5.05
N ALA A 320 22.66 19.46 5.22
CA ALA A 320 21.89 20.20 6.22
C ALA A 320 22.40 19.96 7.64
N SER A 321 22.82 18.74 7.95
CA SER A 321 23.42 18.38 9.26
C SER A 321 24.74 19.09 9.56
N ALA A 322 25.46 19.56 8.53
CA ALA A 322 26.71 20.28 8.63
C ALA A 322 26.54 21.81 8.68
N CYS A 323 25.30 22.33 8.68
CA CYS A 323 25.02 23.76 8.82
C CYS A 323 25.47 24.28 10.20
N ARG A 324 25.89 25.55 10.24
CA ARG A 324 26.31 26.21 11.49
C ARG A 324 25.15 26.29 12.52
N TYR A 325 23.94 26.46 12.07
CA TYR A 325 22.73 26.61 12.91
C TYR A 325 21.80 25.40 12.71
N SER A 326 21.29 24.85 13.80
CA SER A 326 20.39 23.70 13.78
C SER A 326 19.00 24.01 13.21
N ASP A 327 18.61 25.28 13.15
CA ASP A 327 17.36 25.80 12.60
C ASP A 327 17.58 26.50 11.24
N CYS A 328 18.67 26.19 10.55
CA CYS A 328 19.01 26.77 9.26
C CYS A 328 17.91 26.49 8.22
N SER A 329 17.40 27.56 7.61
CA SER A 329 16.40 27.45 6.55
C SER A 329 17.00 27.23 5.15
N HIS A 330 18.34 27.16 5.09
CA HIS A 330 19.13 27.02 3.85
C HIS A 330 18.87 28.14 2.83
N GLY A 331 18.56 29.32 3.33
CA GLY A 331 18.36 30.53 2.51
C GLY A 331 19.68 31.33 2.37
N SER A 332 19.80 32.38 3.18
CA SER A 332 20.94 33.29 3.16
C SER A 332 21.77 33.28 4.46
N GLU A 333 21.62 32.26 5.30
CA GLU A 333 22.28 32.17 6.59
C GLU A 333 23.81 31.95 6.42
N PRO A 334 24.62 32.70 7.15
CA PRO A 334 26.07 32.56 7.08
C PRO A 334 26.52 31.20 7.67
N GLY A 335 27.34 30.48 6.90
CA GLY A 335 27.80 29.13 7.27
C GLY A 335 26.77 28.03 6.98
N CYS A 336 25.88 28.25 6.01
CA CYS A 336 24.98 27.23 5.49
C CYS A 336 25.75 26.27 4.56
N ALA A 337 25.87 24.99 4.96
CA ALA A 337 26.56 23.97 4.18
C ALA A 337 25.83 23.59 2.89
N VAL A 338 24.50 23.66 2.91
CA VAL A 338 23.67 23.41 1.71
C VAL A 338 23.92 24.48 0.65
N GLN A 339 23.98 25.78 1.03
CA GLN A 339 24.28 26.85 0.10
C GLN A 339 25.72 26.76 -0.44
N GLN A 340 26.66 26.30 0.40
CA GLN A 340 28.03 26.03 -0.05
C GLN A 340 28.04 24.90 -1.09
N ALA A 341 27.36 23.79 -0.84
CA ALA A 341 27.27 22.66 -1.77
C ALA A 341 26.62 23.03 -3.11
N LEU A 342 25.62 23.92 -3.09
CA LEU A 342 25.01 24.49 -4.31
C LEU A 342 26.01 25.37 -5.08
N ALA A 343 26.77 26.23 -4.37
CA ALA A 343 27.76 27.11 -4.98
C ALA A 343 28.94 26.34 -5.57
N ASP A 344 29.34 25.25 -4.93
CA ASP A 344 30.45 24.38 -5.38
C ASP A 344 29.99 23.37 -6.47
N GLY A 345 28.69 23.30 -6.77
CA GLY A 345 28.13 22.39 -7.77
C GLY A 345 28.10 20.91 -7.32
N THR A 346 28.31 20.63 -6.01
CA THR A 346 28.24 19.27 -5.44
C THR A 346 26.82 18.84 -5.11
N LEU A 347 25.90 19.81 -5.02
CA LEU A 347 24.46 19.56 -4.89
C LEU A 347 23.72 20.17 -6.09
N ASP A 348 22.89 19.35 -6.76
CA ASP A 348 22.04 19.81 -7.87
C ASP A 348 20.97 20.82 -7.40
N PRO A 349 20.95 22.04 -7.97
CA PRO A 349 19.94 23.06 -7.61
C PRO A 349 18.49 22.59 -7.81
N GLU A 350 18.21 21.80 -8.85
CA GLU A 350 16.86 21.27 -9.09
C GLU A 350 16.45 20.23 -8.05
N ARG A 351 17.41 19.39 -7.60
CA ARG A 351 17.21 18.43 -6.52
C ARG A 351 16.85 19.16 -5.22
N PHE A 352 17.63 20.19 -4.86
CA PHE A 352 17.35 21.01 -3.68
C PHE A 352 16.00 21.73 -3.76
N GLU A 353 15.63 22.26 -4.92
CA GLU A 353 14.34 22.92 -5.08
C GLU A 353 13.16 21.94 -4.95
N ARG A 354 13.31 20.68 -5.42
CA ARG A 354 12.30 19.62 -5.22
C ARG A 354 12.16 19.27 -3.73
N TYR A 355 13.27 19.14 -3.00
CA TYR A 355 13.28 18.97 -1.54
C TYR A 355 12.51 20.10 -0.84
N ARG A 356 12.85 21.36 -1.11
CA ARG A 356 12.19 22.52 -0.51
C ARG A 356 10.68 22.53 -0.75
N ARG A 357 10.27 22.24 -1.96
CA ARG A 357 8.83 22.17 -2.31
C ARG A 357 8.14 21.07 -1.53
N MET A 358 8.75 19.90 -1.41
CA MET A 358 8.17 18.77 -0.68
C MET A 358 8.10 19.05 0.82
N MET A 359 9.12 19.66 1.41
CA MET A 359 9.12 20.09 2.81
C MET A 359 8.04 21.14 3.09
N ALA A 360 7.88 22.13 2.22
CA ALA A 360 6.82 23.14 2.33
C ALA A 360 5.42 22.52 2.22
N GLU A 361 5.23 21.54 1.34
CA GLU A 361 3.96 20.81 1.21
C GLU A 361 3.69 19.97 2.47
N SER A 362 4.68 19.27 2.99
CA SER A 362 4.62 18.50 4.24
C SER A 362 4.20 19.37 5.43
N ALA A 363 4.83 20.53 5.58
CA ALA A 363 4.48 21.49 6.64
C ALA A 363 3.02 21.94 6.55
N ARG A 364 2.51 22.22 5.35
CA ARG A 364 1.11 22.57 5.12
C ARG A 364 0.15 21.42 5.47
N LEU A 365 0.53 20.18 5.16
CA LEU A 365 -0.26 18.99 5.49
C LEU A 365 -0.32 18.79 7.00
N ARG A 366 0.79 18.94 7.73
CA ARG A 366 0.82 18.88 9.20
C ARG A 366 -0.09 19.90 9.84
N LEU A 367 -0.02 21.17 9.41
CA LEU A 367 -0.91 22.22 9.92
C LEU A 367 -2.39 21.87 9.69
N ARG A 368 -2.74 21.34 8.53
CA ARG A 368 -4.12 20.90 8.23
C ARG A 368 -4.57 19.74 9.12
N SER A 369 -3.67 18.77 9.41
CA SER A 369 -3.98 17.67 10.31
C SER A 369 -4.24 18.17 11.72
N GLN A 370 -3.37 19.02 12.26
CA GLN A 370 -3.54 19.64 13.59
C GLN A 370 -4.84 20.45 13.70
N GLU A 371 -5.17 21.27 12.70
CA GLU A 371 -6.44 22.00 12.68
C GLU A 371 -7.65 21.06 12.69
N ARG A 372 -7.57 19.93 11.99
CA ARG A 372 -8.62 18.93 11.94
C ARG A 372 -8.82 18.26 13.29
N GLU A 373 -7.73 17.79 13.90
CA GLU A 373 -7.75 17.19 15.25
C GLU A 373 -8.33 18.13 16.29
N TYR A 374 -7.92 19.39 16.25
CA TYR A 374 -8.48 20.44 17.12
C TYR A 374 -9.98 20.63 16.92
N ARG A 375 -10.46 20.67 15.66
CA ARG A 375 -11.89 20.80 15.36
C ARG A 375 -12.68 19.55 15.78
N GLN A 376 -12.13 18.35 15.61
CA GLN A 376 -12.77 17.10 16.04
C GLN A 376 -12.85 17.03 17.57
N SER A 377 -11.77 17.35 18.28
CA SER A 377 -11.75 17.41 19.74
C SER A 377 -12.78 18.40 20.29
N ASN A 378 -12.86 19.61 19.72
CA ASN A 378 -13.86 20.60 20.12
C ASN A 378 -15.31 20.15 19.84
N ARG A 379 -15.56 19.47 18.72
CA ARG A 379 -16.88 18.90 18.41
C ARG A 379 -17.25 17.77 19.39
N ALA A 380 -16.32 16.89 19.72
CA ALA A 380 -16.50 15.82 20.70
C ALA A 380 -16.80 16.40 22.09
N PHE A 381 -16.02 17.38 22.53
CA PHE A 381 -16.23 18.09 23.80
C PHE A 381 -17.60 18.79 23.87
N THR A 382 -18.00 19.45 22.79
CA THR A 382 -19.32 20.13 22.72
C THR A 382 -20.47 19.12 22.77
N LYS A 383 -20.32 17.96 22.07
CA LYS A 383 -21.30 16.88 22.08
C LYS A 383 -21.42 16.25 23.48
N ALA A 384 -20.30 15.97 24.14
CA ALA A 384 -20.26 15.43 25.50
C ALA A 384 -20.94 16.38 26.52
N ASN A 385 -20.64 17.66 26.45
CA ASN A 385 -21.27 18.68 27.31
C ASN A 385 -22.79 18.79 27.07
N LYS A 386 -23.24 18.69 25.80
CA LYS A 386 -24.69 18.73 25.48
C LYS A 386 -25.40 17.47 25.99
N THR A 387 -24.76 16.31 25.94
CA THR A 387 -25.29 15.05 26.46
C THR A 387 -25.34 15.08 27.99
N GLY A 388 -24.27 15.53 28.65
CA GLY A 388 -24.24 15.70 30.12
C GLY A 388 -25.31 16.67 30.64
N ARG A 389 -25.55 17.80 29.96
CA ARG A 389 -26.64 18.73 30.30
C ARG A 389 -28.03 18.10 30.15
N ARG A 390 -28.27 17.28 29.09
CA ARG A 390 -29.55 16.56 28.90
C ARG A 390 -29.78 15.53 30.00
N THR A 391 -28.75 14.77 30.39
CA THR A 391 -28.82 13.77 31.47
C THR A 391 -29.14 14.46 32.81
N LEU A 392 -28.48 15.56 33.13
CA LEU A 392 -28.74 16.36 34.34
C LEU A 392 -30.16 16.93 34.39
N MET A 393 -30.70 17.40 33.23
CA MET A 393 -32.08 17.88 33.15
C MET A 393 -33.12 16.74 33.30
N SER A 394 -32.82 15.55 32.76
CA SER A 394 -33.70 14.38 32.91
C SER A 394 -33.75 13.85 34.34
N ILE A 395 -32.66 13.95 35.09
CA ILE A 395 -32.58 13.58 36.52
C ILE A 395 -33.35 14.59 37.38
N LYS A 396 -33.22 15.89 37.11
CA LYS A 396 -33.96 16.93 37.85
C LYS A 396 -35.46 16.89 37.53
N GLY A 397 -35.89 16.52 36.34
CA GLY A 397 -37.31 16.41 36.00
C GLY A 397 -38.01 15.15 36.51
N ARG A 398 -37.27 14.19 37.11
CA ARG A 398 -37.85 13.00 37.79
C ARG A 398 -37.90 13.16 39.31
N ALA A 399 -37.41 14.26 39.85
CA ALA A 399 -37.37 14.54 41.29
C ALA A 399 -38.42 15.58 41.74
N ASN A 400 -39.31 15.99 40.84
CA ASN A 400 -40.56 16.70 41.10
C ASN A 400 -41.70 15.79 40.61
#